data_cde4e57a64276bf67b1d5014140eb9ec
#
_entry.id   cde4e57a64276bf67b1d5014140eb9ec
#
_cell.length_a   1.000
_cell.length_b   1.000
_cell.length_c   1.000
_cell.angle_alpha   90.00
_cell.angle_beta   90.00
_cell.angle_gamma   90.00
#
_symmetry.space_group_name_H-M   'P 1'
#
loop_
_entity.id
_entity.type
_entity.pdbx_description
1 polymer ?
#
loop_
_entity_poly.entity_id
_entity_poly.type
_entity_poly.pdbx_seq_one_letter_code
_entity_poly.pdbx_strand_id
1 'polypeptide(L)'
;MAPSIRRLLMMSLHTRLITLRKEMGLTQQQMADTIGIHVNSLKKYEAGQAQPSIDVLKKIALELHISTDFLLFDTHERGPSDDLALKLEAVHQMPEGEQMVIREVLESLIIKYQSRRWDSGRQTTKG
;
A
#
# COMPACT_ATOMS: atom_id res chain seq x y z
N MET A 1 -12.35 12.51 -21.78
CA MET A 1 -11.92 13.10 -20.50
C MET A 1 -11.28 12.05 -19.62
N ALA A 2 -10.05 12.27 -19.27
CA ALA A 2 -9.40 11.38 -18.29
C ALA A 2 -10.05 11.59 -16.91
N PRO A 3 -10.42 10.53 -16.18
CA PRO A 3 -10.93 10.69 -14.82
C PRO A 3 -9.85 11.28 -13.92
N SER A 4 -10.25 12.06 -12.93
CA SER A 4 -9.33 12.64 -11.98
C SER A 4 -8.62 11.52 -11.20
N ILE A 5 -7.37 11.74 -10.83
CA ILE A 5 -6.60 10.78 -10.01
C ILE A 5 -7.35 10.45 -8.72
N ARG A 6 -7.96 11.46 -8.10
CA ARG A 6 -8.76 11.29 -6.89
C ARG A 6 -9.90 10.30 -7.09
N ARG A 7 -10.59 10.36 -8.23
CA ARG A 7 -11.69 9.46 -8.54
C ARG A 7 -11.21 8.02 -8.75
N LEU A 8 -10.07 7.86 -9.43
CA LEU A 8 -9.46 6.54 -9.62
C LEU A 8 -9.04 5.91 -8.30
N LEU A 9 -8.44 6.68 -7.39
CA LEU A 9 -8.05 6.21 -6.07
C LEU A 9 -9.28 5.80 -5.25
N MET A 10 -10.36 6.58 -5.29
CA MET A 10 -11.60 6.24 -4.59
C MET A 10 -12.22 4.96 -5.13
N MET A 11 -12.28 4.78 -6.45
CA MET A 11 -12.79 3.56 -7.07
C MET A 11 -11.96 2.35 -6.68
N SER A 12 -10.63 2.49 -6.69
CA SER A 12 -9.73 1.41 -6.29
C SER A 12 -9.96 1.01 -4.83
N LEU A 13 -10.06 1.97 -3.93
CA LEU A 13 -10.25 1.72 -2.51
C LEU A 13 -11.59 1.03 -2.22
N HIS A 14 -12.70 1.56 -2.73
CA HIS A 14 -14.02 0.98 -2.43
C HIS A 14 -14.15 -0.43 -3.00
N THR A 15 -13.62 -0.68 -4.17
CA THR A 15 -13.62 -2.02 -4.78
C THR A 15 -12.83 -3.00 -3.93
N ARG A 16 -11.69 -2.59 -3.44
CA ARG A 16 -10.83 -3.45 -2.59
C ARG A 16 -11.46 -3.75 -1.25
N LEU A 17 -12.11 -2.77 -0.65
CA LEU A 17 -12.82 -3.00 0.61
C LEU A 17 -13.93 -4.03 0.46
N ILE A 18 -14.72 -3.93 -0.62
CA ILE A 18 -15.78 -4.90 -0.90
C ILE A 18 -15.18 -6.30 -1.14
N THR A 19 -14.16 -6.39 -1.97
CA THR A 19 -13.50 -7.66 -2.29
C THR A 19 -12.92 -8.30 -1.04
N LEU A 20 -12.22 -7.52 -0.23
CA LEU A 20 -11.61 -7.99 1.00
C LEU A 20 -12.67 -8.51 1.98
N ARG A 21 -13.76 -7.78 2.14
CA ARG A 21 -14.86 -8.19 3.01
C ARG A 21 -15.46 -9.52 2.55
N LYS A 22 -15.72 -9.67 1.26
CA LYS A 22 -16.29 -10.90 0.70
C LYS A 22 -15.34 -12.09 0.83
N GLU A 23 -14.07 -11.87 0.61
CA GLU A 23 -13.05 -12.93 0.78
C GLU A 23 -12.95 -13.39 2.24
N MET A 24 -13.12 -12.49 3.18
CA MET A 24 -13.13 -12.81 4.60
C MET A 24 -14.46 -13.41 5.06
N GLY A 25 -15.49 -13.43 4.21
CA GLY A 25 -16.81 -13.96 4.54
C GLY A 25 -17.56 -13.12 5.56
N LEU A 26 -17.27 -11.81 5.63
CA LEU A 26 -17.88 -10.92 6.62
C LEU A 26 -19.03 -10.12 6.04
N THR A 27 -20.05 -9.87 6.87
CA THR A 27 -21.08 -8.87 6.56
C THR A 27 -20.50 -7.47 6.76
N GLN A 28 -21.18 -6.45 6.24
CA GLN A 28 -20.76 -5.06 6.48
C GLN A 28 -20.70 -4.72 7.97
N GLN A 29 -21.69 -5.20 8.74
CA GLN A 29 -21.69 -4.98 10.18
C GLN A 29 -20.50 -5.64 10.86
N GLN A 30 -20.22 -6.89 10.51
CA GLN A 30 -19.09 -7.62 11.09
C GLN A 30 -17.75 -6.95 10.77
N MET A 31 -17.58 -6.50 9.54
CA MET A 31 -16.36 -5.82 9.15
C MET A 31 -16.21 -4.47 9.86
N ALA A 32 -17.30 -3.70 9.94
CA ALA A 32 -17.30 -2.43 10.66
C ALA A 32 -16.92 -2.63 12.14
N ASP A 33 -17.48 -3.67 12.77
CA ASP A 33 -17.16 -4.02 14.17
C ASP A 33 -15.68 -4.41 14.31
N THR A 34 -15.16 -5.18 13.36
CA THR A 34 -13.76 -5.59 13.37
C THR A 34 -12.80 -4.40 13.24
N ILE A 35 -13.12 -3.46 12.36
CA ILE A 35 -12.30 -2.25 12.16
C ILE A 35 -12.48 -1.27 13.32
N GLY A 36 -13.64 -1.27 13.94
CA GLY A 36 -13.97 -0.31 15.01
C GLY A 36 -14.56 0.99 14.49
N ILE A 37 -15.35 0.91 13.41
CA ILE A 37 -16.05 2.05 12.82
C ILE A 37 -17.55 1.77 12.77
N HIS A 38 -18.35 2.81 12.55
CA HIS A 38 -19.78 2.65 12.37
C HIS A 38 -20.09 2.01 11.03
N VAL A 39 -21.08 1.13 10.99
CA VAL A 39 -21.47 0.42 9.76
C VAL A 39 -21.89 1.39 8.64
N ASN A 40 -22.53 2.50 8.98
CA ASN A 40 -22.93 3.50 7.99
C ASN A 40 -21.71 4.15 7.31
N SER A 41 -20.62 4.33 8.05
CA SER A 41 -19.36 4.81 7.49
C SER A 41 -18.79 3.81 6.49
N LEU A 42 -18.76 2.53 6.86
CA LEU A 42 -18.29 1.48 5.96
C LEU A 42 -19.14 1.40 4.70
N LYS A 43 -20.46 1.50 4.82
CA LYS A 43 -21.37 1.50 3.67
C LYS A 43 -21.04 2.63 2.69
N LYS A 44 -20.75 3.83 3.20
CA LYS A 44 -20.37 4.98 2.38
C LYS A 44 -19.03 4.76 1.68
N TYR A 45 -18.05 4.17 2.39
CA TYR A 45 -16.74 3.86 1.80
C TYR A 45 -16.87 2.81 0.69
N GLU A 46 -17.65 1.76 0.90
CA GLU A 46 -17.88 0.72 -0.11
C GLU A 46 -18.68 1.23 -1.30
N ALA A 47 -19.57 2.18 -1.10
CA ALA A 47 -20.35 2.79 -2.18
C ALA A 47 -19.58 3.87 -2.95
N GLY A 48 -18.37 4.24 -2.51
CA GLY A 48 -17.59 5.31 -3.12
C GLY A 48 -18.15 6.70 -2.84
N GLN A 49 -19.05 6.84 -1.86
CA GLN A 49 -19.68 8.11 -1.49
C GLN A 49 -18.82 8.95 -0.56
N ALA A 50 -17.92 8.33 0.17
CA ALA A 50 -17.03 9.00 1.11
C ALA A 50 -15.66 8.34 1.07
N GLN A 51 -14.64 9.11 1.45
CA GLN A 51 -13.26 8.66 1.58
C GLN A 51 -12.93 8.51 3.05
N PRO A 52 -12.30 7.37 3.47
CA PRO A 52 -11.83 7.23 4.83
C PRO A 52 -10.77 8.27 5.15
N SER A 53 -10.76 8.77 6.39
CA SER A 53 -9.68 9.59 6.90
C SER A 53 -8.40 8.75 7.03
N ILE A 54 -7.27 9.42 7.22
CA ILE A 54 -5.98 8.74 7.47
C ILE A 54 -6.09 7.87 8.72
N ASP A 55 -6.76 8.33 9.76
CA ASP A 55 -6.94 7.57 10.99
C ASP A 55 -7.76 6.29 10.75
N VAL A 56 -8.81 6.38 9.93
CA VAL A 56 -9.62 5.21 9.58
C VAL A 56 -8.83 4.24 8.70
N LEU A 57 -8.06 4.74 7.74
CA LEU A 57 -7.17 3.90 6.92
C LEU A 57 -6.17 3.13 7.79
N LYS A 58 -5.62 3.79 8.78
CA LYS A 58 -4.71 3.17 9.75
C LYS A 58 -5.41 2.06 10.53
N LYS A 59 -6.63 2.29 10.99
CA LYS A 59 -7.43 1.26 11.68
C LYS A 59 -7.69 0.06 10.78
N ILE A 60 -8.07 0.30 9.52
CA ILE A 60 -8.30 -0.77 8.55
C ILE A 60 -7.05 -1.62 8.37
N ALA A 61 -5.91 -0.98 8.16
CA ALA A 61 -4.65 -1.68 7.96
C ALA A 61 -4.24 -2.52 9.17
N LEU A 62 -4.36 -1.95 10.37
CA LEU A 62 -3.97 -2.63 11.60
C LEU A 62 -4.92 -3.78 11.95
N GLU A 63 -6.22 -3.56 11.88
CA GLU A 63 -7.22 -4.55 12.30
C GLU A 63 -7.38 -5.69 11.30
N LEU A 64 -7.20 -5.43 10.01
CA LEU A 64 -7.28 -6.46 8.98
C LEU A 64 -5.93 -7.05 8.60
N HIS A 65 -4.84 -6.59 9.22
CA HIS A 65 -3.47 -7.06 8.98
C HIS A 65 -3.06 -6.95 7.50
N ILE A 66 -3.38 -5.82 6.88
CA ILE A 66 -3.03 -5.54 5.49
C ILE A 66 -2.24 -4.24 5.40
N SER A 67 -1.48 -4.07 4.33
CA SER A 67 -0.73 -2.83 4.12
C SER A 67 -1.63 -1.73 3.55
N THR A 68 -1.31 -0.48 3.85
CA THR A 68 -1.98 0.67 3.23
C THR A 68 -1.72 0.72 1.73
N ASP A 69 -0.58 0.25 1.26
CA ASP A 69 -0.28 0.16 -0.17
C ASP A 69 -1.28 -0.77 -0.89
N PHE A 70 -1.64 -1.88 -0.28
CA PHE A 70 -2.64 -2.80 -0.82
C PHE A 70 -4.01 -2.13 -0.96
N LEU A 71 -4.38 -1.27 -0.02
CA LEU A 71 -5.66 -0.56 -0.04
C LEU A 71 -5.71 0.54 -1.08
N LEU A 72 -4.60 1.26 -1.29
CA LEU A 72 -4.59 2.51 -2.03
C LEU A 72 -4.10 2.38 -3.46
N PHE A 73 -3.27 1.39 -3.77
CA PHE A 73 -2.60 1.28 -5.06
C PHE A 73 -2.88 -0.05 -5.74
N ASP A 74 -2.98 0.00 -7.06
CA ASP A 74 -2.94 -1.22 -7.86
C ASP A 74 -1.54 -1.80 -7.84
N THR A 75 -1.44 -3.09 -8.13
CA THR A 75 -0.17 -3.82 -8.13
C THR A 75 0.91 -3.13 -8.95
N HIS A 76 0.53 -2.47 -10.04
CA HIS A 76 1.46 -1.81 -10.96
C HIS A 76 1.77 -0.36 -10.61
N GLU A 77 1.05 0.26 -9.68
CA GLU A 77 1.24 1.66 -9.34
C GLU A 77 2.40 1.89 -8.38
N ARG A 78 2.62 0.96 -7.45
CA ARG A 78 3.66 1.11 -6.44
C ARG A 78 4.41 -0.17 -6.11
N GLY A 79 3.94 -1.31 -6.52
CA GLY A 79 4.63 -2.58 -6.29
C GLY A 79 5.89 -2.72 -7.14
N PRO A 80 6.81 -3.61 -6.77
CA PRO A 80 7.95 -3.92 -7.61
C PRO A 80 7.51 -4.57 -8.93
N SER A 81 8.34 -4.49 -9.96
CA SER A 81 8.12 -5.21 -11.21
C SER A 81 8.02 -6.71 -10.94
N ASP A 82 7.37 -7.45 -11.83
CA ASP A 82 7.20 -8.90 -11.67
C ASP A 82 8.55 -9.61 -11.50
N ASP A 83 9.56 -9.20 -12.26
CA ASP A 83 10.91 -9.76 -12.16
C ASP A 83 11.53 -9.51 -10.77
N LEU A 84 11.44 -8.28 -10.28
CA LEU A 84 11.98 -7.93 -8.97
C LEU A 84 11.18 -8.60 -7.85
N ALA A 85 9.86 -8.70 -8.00
CA ALA A 85 9.00 -9.38 -7.03
C ALA A 85 9.38 -10.86 -6.88
N LEU A 86 9.67 -11.55 -7.99
CA LEU A 86 10.11 -12.93 -7.97
C LEU A 86 11.46 -13.09 -7.26
N LYS A 87 12.38 -12.16 -7.47
CA LYS A 87 13.68 -12.16 -6.78
C LYS A 87 13.52 -11.96 -5.28
N LEU A 88 12.65 -11.04 -4.87
CA LEU A 88 12.36 -10.82 -3.45
C LEU A 88 11.69 -12.04 -2.81
N GLU A 89 10.82 -12.71 -3.54
CA GLU A 89 10.19 -13.94 -3.09
C GLU A 89 11.21 -15.05 -2.86
N ALA A 90 12.18 -15.20 -3.76
CA ALA A 90 13.27 -16.14 -3.60
C ALA A 90 14.12 -15.82 -2.37
N VAL A 91 14.39 -14.55 -2.12
CA VAL A 91 15.11 -14.09 -0.91
C VAL A 91 14.34 -14.47 0.35
N HIS A 92 13.02 -14.35 0.30
CA HIS A 92 12.16 -14.63 1.47
C HIS A 92 12.21 -16.10 1.90
N GLN A 93 12.59 -17.01 1.01
CA GLN A 93 12.74 -18.43 1.32
C GLN A 93 14.13 -18.80 1.83
N MET A 94 15.06 -17.86 1.83
CA MET A 94 16.43 -18.10 2.34
C MET A 94 16.46 -18.08 3.87
N PRO A 95 17.49 -18.69 4.49
CA PRO A 95 17.70 -18.56 5.93
C PRO A 95 17.81 -17.10 6.36
N GLU A 96 17.40 -16.81 7.58
CA GLU A 96 17.32 -15.44 8.09
C GLU A 96 18.65 -14.69 8.05
N GLY A 97 19.76 -15.37 8.32
CA GLY A 97 21.09 -14.77 8.23
C GLY A 97 21.43 -14.27 6.84
N GLU A 98 21.06 -15.02 5.82
CA GLU A 98 21.28 -14.63 4.43
C GLU A 98 20.34 -13.49 4.01
N GLN A 99 19.10 -13.51 4.48
CA GLN A 99 18.18 -12.41 4.26
C GLN A 99 18.70 -11.10 4.85
N MET A 100 19.31 -11.17 6.03
CA MET A 100 19.89 -10.00 6.69
C MET A 100 20.99 -9.35 5.83
N VAL A 101 21.89 -10.17 5.29
CA VAL A 101 22.97 -9.69 4.41
C VAL A 101 22.39 -9.01 3.17
N ILE A 102 21.39 -9.62 2.55
CA ILE A 102 20.75 -9.06 1.36
C ILE A 102 20.07 -7.72 1.66
N ARG A 103 19.39 -7.63 2.80
CA ARG A 103 18.77 -6.37 3.23
C ARG A 103 19.81 -5.26 3.41
N GLU A 104 20.92 -5.57 4.06
CA GLU A 104 22.01 -4.60 4.27
C GLU A 104 22.60 -4.11 2.95
N VAL A 105 22.81 -5.02 2.00
CA VAL A 105 23.33 -4.67 0.67
C VAL A 105 22.34 -3.78 -0.08
N LEU A 106 21.05 -4.15 -0.08
CA LEU A 106 20.01 -3.35 -0.73
C LEU A 106 19.91 -1.96 -0.11
N GLU A 107 19.90 -1.87 1.21
CA GLU A 107 19.84 -0.60 1.92
C GLU A 107 21.03 0.30 1.56
N SER A 108 22.23 -0.27 1.54
CA SER A 108 23.44 0.46 1.17
C SER A 108 23.39 0.99 -0.25
N LEU A 109 22.88 0.19 -1.19
CA LEU A 109 22.74 0.60 -2.59
C LEU A 109 21.67 1.69 -2.75
N ILE A 110 20.57 1.58 -2.03
CA ILE A 110 19.50 2.59 -2.06
C ILE A 110 20.01 3.92 -1.51
N ILE A 111 20.69 3.90 -0.38
CA ILE A 111 21.27 5.10 0.24
C ILE A 111 22.29 5.75 -0.71
N LYS A 112 23.14 4.95 -1.33
CA LYS A 112 24.14 5.44 -2.29
C LYS A 112 23.47 6.10 -3.49
N TYR A 113 22.41 5.52 -4.02
CA TYR A 113 21.66 6.10 -5.12
C TYR A 113 21.00 7.42 -4.72
N GLN A 114 20.39 7.48 -3.56
CA GLN A 114 19.75 8.70 -3.04
C GLN A 114 20.78 9.81 -2.82
N SER A 115 21.96 9.50 -2.28
CA SER A 115 23.05 10.45 -2.12
C SER A 115 23.48 11.07 -3.45
N ARG A 116 23.60 10.25 -4.49
CA ARG A 116 23.95 10.73 -5.84
C ARG A 116 22.90 11.69 -6.38
N ARG A 117 21.63 11.36 -6.19
CA ARG A 117 20.52 12.24 -6.61
C ARG A 117 20.58 13.61 -5.92
N TRP A 118 20.90 13.62 -4.64
CA TRP A 118 21.02 14.85 -3.86
C TRP A 118 22.18 15.72 -4.34
N ASP A 119 23.33 15.11 -4.61
CA ASP A 119 24.50 15.82 -5.12
C ASP A 119 24.23 16.41 -6.51
N SER A 120 23.58 15.66 -7.39
CA SER A 120 23.17 16.16 -8.70
C SER A 120 22.19 17.32 -8.59
N GLY A 121 21.24 17.26 -7.65
CA GLY A 121 20.30 18.33 -7.38
C GLY A 121 20.99 19.59 -6.86
N ARG A 122 22.02 19.46 -6.03
CA ARG A 122 22.81 20.59 -5.55
C ARG A 122 23.62 21.26 -6.65
N GLN A 123 24.16 20.49 -7.58
CA GLN A 123 24.92 21.03 -8.71
C GLN A 123 24.05 21.83 -9.67
N THR A 124 22.78 21.45 -9.83
CA THR A 124 21.84 22.17 -10.69
C THR A 124 21.31 23.46 -10.06
N THR A 125 21.38 23.60 -8.73
CA THR A 125 20.95 24.83 -8.03
C THR A 125 22.04 25.88 -7.87
N LYS A 126 23.27 25.58 -8.23
CA LYS A 126 24.42 26.49 -8.17
C LYS A 126 24.72 27.16 -9.50
N GLY A 127 23.78 27.18 -10.40
CA GLY A 127 23.94 27.85 -11.69
C GLY A 127 23.81 29.37 -11.65
#